data_068a9562f92905c2f8dc30031a7ed19a
#
_entry.id   068a9562f92905c2f8dc30031a7ed19a
#
_cell.length_a   1.000
_cell.length_b   1.000
_cell.length_c   1.000
_cell.angle_alpha   90.00
_cell.angle_beta   90.00
_cell.angle_gamma   90.00
#
_symmetry.space_group_name_H-M   'P 1'
#
loop_
_entity.id
_entity.type
_entity.pdbx_description
1 polymer ?
#
loop_
_entity_poly.entity_id
_entity_poly.type
_entity_poly.pdbx_seq_one_letter_code
_entity_poly.pdbx_strand_id
1 'polypeptide(L)'
;MPKNATIHTSSGFMGNPVALTHCKPKEIIVRKRFSGSTIMVAIAAAAGSVVISAPTTTASAQAPAASGTTPAPAPSLKTAWGEPDLQGIWTDETATPLQRPARFANQEFFTEAERAELDRMRSEVLGRERRAERGTERDVSGSYNNVFVSFKRTGARTSLIADPPNGRIPPLTPEAQKIAGAEREFRLALLQSTETCKNKEAACSGGKYDPTHSPRFAELPPRYSTARMNRNDGPEDSSLPERCLTGGLPEFGGPTGSFRRIVQTPGGISIFYDVGQGQGWQRNIVMNASPHLPANIRQWYGDSRGRWEGNTLVIDVTNFSPKTDFQGSRENLHLVERWTRTGPSTLEYEVTVEDPTVWARPWTVKEEFARQSDQDNRLYTEPRCVEGNYGLPGIIHGRRMEERAFAEGRGPDPATRDAMKDGFIFDDEPLR
;
A
#
# COMPACT_ATOMS: atom_id res chain seq x y z
N MET A 1 30.64 -41.81 -43.92
CA MET A 1 30.21 -43.15 -43.47
C MET A 1 29.50 -43.01 -42.18
N PRO A 2 28.21 -43.31 -42.10
CA PRO A 2 27.39 -43.15 -40.91
C PRO A 2 27.43 -44.41 -40.04
N LYS A 3 27.33 -44.27 -38.71
CA LYS A 3 27.03 -45.39 -37.82
C LYS A 3 25.68 -45.13 -37.13
N ASN A 4 24.75 -45.99 -37.46
CA ASN A 4 23.43 -46.13 -36.87
C ASN A 4 23.51 -46.49 -35.37
N ALA A 5 22.69 -45.85 -34.58
CA ALA A 5 22.35 -46.31 -33.23
C ALA A 5 20.84 -46.62 -33.17
N THR A 6 20.56 -47.88 -32.94
CA THR A 6 19.24 -48.50 -32.84
C THR A 6 18.59 -48.15 -31.50
N ILE A 7 17.37 -47.64 -31.57
CA ILE A 7 16.54 -47.44 -30.35
C ILE A 7 15.68 -48.66 -30.15
N HIS A 8 15.83 -49.33 -29.01
CA HIS A 8 14.92 -50.38 -28.54
C HIS A 8 13.64 -49.77 -28.01
N THR A 9 12.53 -50.15 -28.63
CA THR A 9 11.16 -49.95 -28.07
C THR A 9 10.84 -51.12 -27.14
N SER A 10 10.47 -50.82 -25.90
CA SER A 10 9.78 -51.75 -25.01
C SER A 10 8.34 -51.33 -24.78
N SER A 11 7.48 -52.23 -25.09
CA SER A 11 6.02 -52.22 -25.04
C SER A 11 5.45 -52.23 -23.63
N GLY A 12 4.28 -51.56 -23.50
CA GLY A 12 3.18 -52.15 -22.77
C GLY A 12 2.86 -51.56 -21.39
N PHE A 13 1.86 -50.71 -21.36
CA PHE A 13 0.87 -50.72 -20.29
C PHE A 13 -0.47 -50.23 -20.83
N MET A 14 -1.42 -51.19 -20.97
CA MET A 14 -2.81 -50.90 -21.25
C MET A 14 -3.47 -50.39 -19.98
N GLY A 15 -3.91 -49.15 -19.96
CA GLY A 15 -4.79 -48.59 -18.95
C GLY A 15 -6.16 -48.27 -19.55
N ASN A 16 -7.19 -48.87 -18.97
CA ASN A 16 -8.59 -48.75 -19.38
C ASN A 16 -9.07 -47.28 -19.45
N PRO A 17 -9.96 -46.95 -20.42
CA PRO A 17 -10.58 -45.64 -20.44
C PRO A 17 -11.69 -45.55 -19.38
N VAL A 18 -11.53 -44.67 -18.43
CA VAL A 18 -12.57 -44.27 -17.50
C VAL A 18 -13.57 -43.39 -18.25
N ALA A 19 -14.81 -43.91 -18.38
CA ALA A 19 -15.93 -43.19 -18.96
C ALA A 19 -16.25 -41.94 -18.12
N LEU A 20 -16.08 -40.76 -18.70
CA LEU A 20 -16.58 -39.50 -18.16
C LEU A 20 -18.10 -39.45 -18.34
N THR A 21 -18.83 -39.75 -17.27
CA THR A 21 -20.28 -39.53 -17.17
C THR A 21 -20.54 -38.02 -17.16
N HIS A 22 -21.31 -37.57 -18.15
CA HIS A 22 -21.83 -36.21 -18.24
C HIS A 22 -22.68 -35.87 -17.02
N CYS A 23 -22.19 -35.00 -16.16
CA CYS A 23 -23.00 -34.33 -15.14
C CYS A 23 -23.78 -33.19 -15.81
N LYS A 24 -25.08 -33.33 -15.97
CA LYS A 24 -25.97 -32.23 -16.37
C LYS A 24 -26.03 -31.20 -15.23
N PRO A 25 -25.98 -29.91 -15.52
CA PRO A 25 -26.14 -28.87 -14.49
C PRO A 25 -27.59 -28.90 -13.99
N LYS A 26 -27.76 -29.04 -12.67
CA LYS A 26 -29.05 -28.82 -12.00
C LYS A 26 -29.34 -27.33 -11.98
N GLU A 27 -30.46 -26.97 -12.61
CA GLU A 27 -31.03 -25.63 -12.45
C GLU A 27 -31.43 -25.42 -10.98
N ILE A 28 -30.79 -24.41 -10.37
CA ILE A 28 -31.19 -23.95 -9.04
C ILE A 28 -32.29 -22.92 -9.23
N ILE A 29 -33.53 -23.35 -9.00
CA ILE A 29 -34.69 -22.47 -8.92
C ILE A 29 -34.62 -21.69 -7.59
N VAL A 30 -34.22 -20.44 -7.65
CA VAL A 30 -34.31 -19.52 -6.52
C VAL A 30 -35.76 -19.05 -6.37
N ARG A 31 -36.51 -19.68 -5.47
CA ARG A 31 -37.81 -19.17 -5.05
C ARG A 31 -37.64 -17.93 -4.19
N LYS A 32 -37.95 -16.76 -4.75
CA LYS A 32 -38.18 -15.51 -4.01
C LYS A 32 -39.38 -15.71 -3.07
N ARG A 33 -39.17 -15.77 -1.77
CA ARG A 33 -40.20 -15.50 -0.77
C ARG A 33 -40.11 -14.04 -0.37
N PHE A 34 -41.03 -13.24 -0.93
CA PHE A 34 -41.37 -11.95 -0.34
C PHE A 34 -42.33 -12.22 0.81
N SER A 35 -41.94 -11.92 2.04
CA SER A 35 -42.86 -11.79 3.17
C SER A 35 -42.93 -10.29 3.48
N GLY A 36 -44.00 -9.66 3.04
CA GLY A 36 -44.34 -8.31 3.42
C GLY A 36 -44.94 -8.33 4.83
N SER A 37 -44.35 -7.58 5.75
CA SER A 37 -45.00 -7.21 7.01
C SER A 37 -45.21 -5.70 6.99
N THR A 38 -46.43 -5.33 6.69
CA THR A 38 -46.93 -3.95 6.79
C THR A 38 -47.35 -3.74 8.23
N ILE A 39 -46.62 -2.91 8.96
CA ILE A 39 -47.09 -2.44 10.28
C ILE A 39 -47.79 -1.10 10.04
N MET A 40 -49.15 -1.15 10.20
CA MET A 40 -49.99 0.03 10.30
C MET A 40 -49.88 0.59 11.74
N VAL A 41 -49.43 1.84 11.86
CA VAL A 41 -49.57 2.60 13.10
C VAL A 41 -50.87 3.39 12.99
N ALA A 42 -51.85 3.02 13.77
CA ALA A 42 -53.09 3.77 13.94
C ALA A 42 -52.86 4.88 15.03
N ILE A 43 -53.03 6.11 14.66
CA ILE A 43 -53.10 7.24 15.58
C ILE A 43 -54.55 7.42 16.00
N ALA A 44 -54.81 7.15 17.26
CA ALA A 44 -56.10 7.52 17.87
C ALA A 44 -55.88 8.76 18.77
N ALA A 45 -56.49 9.85 18.38
CA ALA A 45 -56.63 11.04 19.22
C ALA A 45 -57.90 10.91 20.08
N ALA A 46 -57.74 11.02 21.41
CA ALA A 46 -58.88 11.25 22.27
C ALA A 46 -58.50 12.35 23.30
N ALA A 47 -59.21 13.44 23.21
CA ALA A 47 -59.15 14.54 24.16
C ALA A 47 -59.98 14.17 25.40
N GLY A 48 -59.47 14.48 26.59
CA GLY A 48 -60.22 14.37 27.85
C GLY A 48 -59.50 15.16 28.93
N SER A 49 -59.94 16.38 29.12
CA SER A 49 -59.46 17.26 30.22
C SER A 49 -60.13 16.91 31.52
N VAL A 50 -59.36 16.52 32.54
CA VAL A 50 -59.82 16.55 33.97
C VAL A 50 -58.76 17.27 34.75
N VAL A 51 -59.17 18.43 35.28
CA VAL A 51 -58.38 19.22 36.26
C VAL A 51 -58.66 18.68 37.65
N ILE A 52 -57.61 18.08 38.26
CA ILE A 52 -57.64 17.80 39.70
C ILE A 52 -56.45 18.53 40.31
N SER A 53 -56.78 19.57 41.14
CA SER A 53 -55.80 20.28 41.94
C SER A 53 -55.45 19.46 43.17
N ALA A 54 -54.22 19.11 43.37
CA ALA A 54 -53.71 18.58 44.64
C ALA A 54 -52.47 19.41 45.09
N PRO A 55 -52.25 19.60 46.38
CA PRO A 55 -51.24 20.52 46.86
C PRO A 55 -49.81 19.96 46.65
N THR A 56 -48.97 20.78 46.09
CA THR A 56 -47.55 20.50 45.90
C THR A 56 -46.80 20.65 47.24
N THR A 57 -46.43 19.52 47.81
CA THR A 57 -45.31 19.47 48.77
C THR A 57 -44.03 19.36 47.98
N THR A 58 -43.23 20.43 48.01
CA THR A 58 -41.85 20.42 47.41
C THR A 58 -40.96 19.55 48.30
N ALA A 59 -40.79 18.29 47.88
CA ALA A 59 -39.66 17.48 48.33
C ALA A 59 -38.45 17.86 47.50
N SER A 60 -37.46 18.48 48.12
CA SER A 60 -36.16 18.79 47.55
C SER A 60 -35.42 17.44 47.33
N ALA A 61 -35.49 16.91 46.11
CA ALA A 61 -34.67 15.76 45.74
C ALA A 61 -33.23 16.25 45.62
N GLN A 62 -32.42 15.92 46.59
CA GLN A 62 -30.98 16.10 46.55
C GLN A 62 -30.44 15.18 45.45
N ALA A 63 -29.89 15.78 44.39
CA ALA A 63 -29.24 15.02 43.33
C ALA A 63 -28.13 14.15 43.95
N PRO A 64 -28.01 12.87 43.53
CA PRO A 64 -26.89 12.06 44.00
C PRO A 64 -25.58 12.75 43.57
N ALA A 65 -24.68 12.92 44.56
CA ALA A 65 -23.36 13.45 44.34
C ALA A 65 -22.71 12.64 43.19
N ALA A 66 -22.30 13.35 42.14
CA ALA A 66 -21.56 12.75 41.06
C ALA A 66 -20.35 12.05 41.67
N SER A 67 -20.35 10.72 41.58
CA SER A 67 -19.19 9.91 41.93
C SER A 67 -18.04 10.43 41.08
N GLY A 68 -17.09 11.10 41.72
CA GLY A 68 -15.90 11.61 41.07
C GLY A 68 -15.19 10.43 40.42
N THR A 69 -15.31 10.29 39.09
CA THR A 69 -14.46 9.41 38.31
C THR A 69 -13.03 9.90 38.51
N THR A 70 -12.26 9.17 39.29
CA THR A 70 -10.82 9.39 39.40
C THR A 70 -10.27 9.37 37.94
N PRO A 71 -9.57 10.43 37.49
CA PRO A 71 -9.00 10.43 36.17
C PRO A 71 -8.14 9.18 36.01
N ALA A 72 -8.32 8.45 34.90
CA ALA A 72 -7.46 7.31 34.59
C ALA A 72 -6.00 7.79 34.66
N PRO A 73 -5.11 7.04 35.32
CA PRO A 73 -3.70 7.43 35.41
C PRO A 73 -3.14 7.64 33.99
N ALA A 74 -2.36 8.71 33.82
CA ALA A 74 -1.69 8.98 32.55
C ALA A 74 -0.93 7.73 32.11
N PRO A 75 -0.99 7.31 30.83
CA PRO A 75 -0.34 6.12 30.35
C PRO A 75 1.17 6.19 30.65
N SER A 76 1.69 5.14 31.27
CA SER A 76 3.12 5.04 31.54
C SER A 76 3.88 5.10 30.20
N LEU A 77 4.94 5.89 30.16
CA LEU A 77 5.86 5.89 29.01
C LEU A 77 6.89 4.73 29.08
N LYS A 78 6.76 3.85 30.08
CA LYS A 78 7.59 2.67 30.26
C LYS A 78 6.73 1.41 30.40
N THR A 79 7.23 0.31 29.86
CA THR A 79 6.68 -1.04 30.05
C THR A 79 6.84 -1.51 31.50
N ALA A 80 6.15 -2.59 31.87
CA ALA A 80 6.26 -3.18 33.19
C ALA A 80 7.68 -3.68 33.53
N TRP A 81 8.51 -3.94 32.52
CA TRP A 81 9.90 -4.37 32.68
C TRP A 81 10.91 -3.21 32.51
N GLY A 82 10.43 -1.95 32.43
CA GLY A 82 11.27 -0.75 32.52
C GLY A 82 11.78 -0.16 31.20
N GLU A 83 11.57 -0.80 30.08
CA GLU A 83 11.90 -0.26 28.75
C GLU A 83 10.92 0.86 28.34
N PRO A 84 11.30 1.77 27.43
CA PRO A 84 10.36 2.70 26.80
C PRO A 84 9.20 1.95 26.15
N ASP A 85 7.97 2.38 26.44
CA ASP A 85 6.75 1.75 25.91
C ASP A 85 6.36 2.35 24.57
N LEU A 86 6.62 1.62 23.47
CA LEU A 86 6.22 1.98 22.12
C LEU A 86 4.92 1.26 21.71
N GLN A 87 4.32 0.46 22.57
CA GLN A 87 3.15 -0.35 22.24
C GLN A 87 1.94 0.52 21.86
N GLY A 88 1.16 0.02 20.93
CA GLY A 88 -0.04 0.69 20.46
C GLY A 88 -0.21 0.63 18.95
N ILE A 89 -1.24 1.33 18.47
CA ILE A 89 -1.48 1.54 17.04
C ILE A 89 -1.12 2.99 16.74
N TRP A 90 -0.21 3.16 15.81
CA TRP A 90 0.34 4.45 15.40
C TRP A 90 0.01 4.74 13.95
N THR A 91 -0.30 5.98 13.64
CA THR A 91 -0.63 6.42 12.28
C THR A 91 0.02 7.76 11.96
N ASP A 92 0.41 7.95 10.72
CA ASP A 92 0.76 9.26 10.19
C ASP A 92 -0.52 10.06 9.91
N GLU A 93 -0.62 11.24 10.48
CA GLU A 93 -1.79 12.11 10.31
C GLU A 93 -1.61 13.19 9.26
N THR A 94 -0.40 13.30 8.72
CA THR A 94 -0.06 14.35 7.77
C THR A 94 0.40 13.81 6.43
N ALA A 95 0.01 14.49 5.36
CA ALA A 95 0.52 14.28 4.02
C ALA A 95 1.73 15.21 3.81
N THR A 96 2.92 14.65 3.99
CA THR A 96 4.19 15.34 3.69
C THR A 96 4.89 14.58 2.58
N PRO A 97 5.29 15.22 1.47
CA PRO A 97 5.96 14.54 0.38
C PRO A 97 7.34 14.04 0.82
N LEU A 98 7.78 12.90 0.30
CA LEU A 98 9.12 12.37 0.58
C LEU A 98 10.18 13.40 0.20
N GLN A 99 10.12 13.90 -1.02
CA GLN A 99 11.05 14.91 -1.54
C GLN A 99 10.37 16.28 -1.61
N ARG A 100 11.16 17.33 -1.37
CA ARG A 100 10.70 18.71 -1.47
C ARG A 100 10.32 19.06 -2.90
N PRO A 101 9.06 19.48 -3.15
CA PRO A 101 8.63 19.93 -4.47
C PRO A 101 9.45 21.13 -4.96
N ALA A 102 9.67 21.23 -6.28
CA ALA A 102 10.52 22.27 -6.86
C ALA A 102 10.06 23.69 -6.52
N ARG A 103 8.74 23.92 -6.42
CA ARG A 103 8.16 25.23 -6.04
C ARG A 103 8.50 25.67 -4.63
N PHE A 104 8.94 24.75 -3.75
CA PHE A 104 9.34 25.00 -2.37
C PHE A 104 10.84 24.76 -2.15
N ALA A 105 11.66 24.78 -3.21
CA ALA A 105 13.08 24.36 -3.16
C ALA A 105 13.89 25.00 -2.03
N ASN A 106 13.59 26.26 -1.67
CA ASN A 106 14.29 27.03 -0.64
C ASN A 106 13.50 27.16 0.68
N GLN A 107 12.45 26.36 0.86
CA GLN A 107 11.53 26.48 1.99
C GLN A 107 11.44 25.15 2.74
N GLU A 108 11.89 25.13 3.98
CA GLU A 108 11.86 23.92 4.81
C GLU A 108 10.46 23.63 5.38
N PHE A 109 9.72 24.68 5.72
CA PHE A 109 8.38 24.58 6.32
C PHE A 109 7.37 25.34 5.49
N PHE A 110 6.17 24.79 5.36
CA PHE A 110 5.03 25.50 4.79
C PHE A 110 4.56 26.62 5.72
N THR A 111 4.09 27.71 5.14
CA THR A 111 3.26 28.68 5.87
C THR A 111 1.87 28.13 6.11
N GLU A 112 1.13 28.69 7.07
CA GLU A 112 -0.27 28.30 7.32
C GLU A 112 -1.17 28.52 6.10
N ALA A 113 -0.92 29.59 5.33
CA ALA A 113 -1.68 29.85 4.10
C ALA A 113 -1.45 28.79 3.02
N GLU A 114 -0.20 28.35 2.84
CA GLU A 114 0.15 27.28 1.90
C GLU A 114 -0.44 25.95 2.34
N ARG A 115 -0.41 25.63 3.63
CA ARG A 115 -1.03 24.42 4.18
C ARG A 115 -2.54 24.41 3.92
N ALA A 116 -3.21 25.52 4.20
CA ALA A 116 -4.65 25.65 3.97
C ALA A 116 -5.00 25.49 2.46
N GLU A 117 -4.20 26.08 1.59
CA GLU A 117 -4.40 25.96 0.13
C GLU A 117 -4.19 24.51 -0.36
N LEU A 118 -3.14 23.83 0.11
CA LEU A 118 -2.87 22.45 -0.24
C LEU A 118 -3.97 21.50 0.28
N ASP A 119 -4.46 21.76 1.49
CA ASP A 119 -5.58 21.01 2.06
C ASP A 119 -6.87 21.23 1.26
N ARG A 120 -7.14 22.47 0.82
CA ARG A 120 -8.27 22.78 -0.04
C ARG A 120 -8.17 22.03 -1.38
N MET A 121 -7.03 22.11 -2.06
CA MET A 121 -6.80 21.42 -3.33
C MET A 121 -6.98 19.90 -3.20
N ARG A 122 -6.43 19.30 -2.14
CA ARG A 122 -6.57 17.87 -1.87
C ARG A 122 -8.02 17.49 -1.60
N SER A 123 -8.73 18.29 -0.82
CA SER A 123 -10.15 18.10 -0.54
C SER A 123 -10.99 18.13 -1.81
N GLU A 124 -10.70 19.04 -2.74
CA GLU A 124 -11.38 19.12 -4.03
C GLU A 124 -11.11 17.89 -4.90
N VAL A 125 -9.87 17.40 -4.93
CA VAL A 125 -9.53 16.20 -5.69
C VAL A 125 -10.25 14.97 -5.12
N LEU A 126 -10.25 14.80 -3.80
CA LEU A 126 -10.93 13.68 -3.14
C LEU A 126 -12.47 13.77 -3.23
N GLY A 127 -13.02 14.97 -3.27
CA GLY A 127 -14.47 15.20 -3.38
C GLY A 127 -15.05 15.00 -4.78
N ARG A 128 -14.22 14.81 -5.82
CA ARG A 128 -14.69 14.60 -7.19
C ARG A 128 -15.35 13.24 -7.33
N GLU A 129 -16.57 13.24 -7.90
CA GLU A 129 -17.19 12.00 -8.37
C GLU A 129 -16.39 11.47 -9.57
N ARG A 130 -15.74 10.34 -9.40
CA ARG A 130 -14.89 9.74 -10.44
C ARG A 130 -15.55 8.58 -11.15
N ARG A 131 -16.77 8.21 -10.73
CA ARG A 131 -17.48 7.09 -11.36
C ARG A 131 -17.96 7.46 -12.74
N ALA A 132 -17.75 6.54 -13.67
CA ALA A 132 -18.26 6.60 -15.01
C ALA A 132 -19.54 5.75 -15.15
N GLU A 133 -19.96 5.48 -16.37
CA GLU A 133 -21.06 4.60 -16.68
C GLU A 133 -20.86 3.23 -16.03
N ARG A 134 -21.89 2.73 -15.33
CA ARG A 134 -21.81 1.49 -14.57
C ARG A 134 -21.47 0.29 -15.45
N GLY A 135 -20.57 -0.55 -14.95
CA GLY A 135 -20.11 -1.76 -15.62
C GLY A 135 -18.97 -1.52 -16.60
N THR A 136 -18.47 -0.30 -16.69
CA THR A 136 -17.25 0.01 -17.44
C THR A 136 -16.01 -0.11 -16.56
N GLU A 137 -14.86 -0.29 -17.18
CA GLU A 137 -13.57 -0.30 -16.49
C GLU A 137 -13.29 1.04 -15.76
N ARG A 138 -13.73 2.16 -16.35
CA ARG A 138 -13.69 3.47 -15.72
C ARG A 138 -14.57 3.60 -14.47
N ASP A 139 -15.70 2.90 -14.43
CA ASP A 139 -16.54 2.84 -13.24
C ASP A 139 -15.82 2.11 -12.11
N VAL A 140 -15.15 1.00 -12.40
CA VAL A 140 -14.38 0.24 -11.41
C VAL A 140 -13.21 1.06 -10.89
N SER A 141 -12.43 1.68 -11.76
CA SER A 141 -11.30 2.53 -11.36
C SER A 141 -11.72 3.78 -10.59
N GLY A 142 -12.91 4.32 -10.86
CA GLY A 142 -13.51 5.43 -10.14
C GLY A 142 -14.19 5.08 -8.80
N SER A 143 -14.23 3.80 -8.43
CA SER A 143 -14.90 3.36 -7.19
C SER A 143 -14.15 3.75 -5.92
N TYR A 144 -12.86 4.05 -6.01
CA TYR A 144 -12.05 4.53 -4.89
C TYR A 144 -12.20 6.04 -4.74
N ASN A 145 -13.30 6.45 -4.16
CA ASN A 145 -13.59 7.85 -3.83
C ASN A 145 -13.19 8.17 -2.38
N ASN A 146 -13.54 9.36 -1.91
CA ASN A 146 -13.23 9.86 -0.56
C ASN A 146 -13.75 8.98 0.60
N VAL A 147 -14.63 8.02 0.33
CA VAL A 147 -15.07 7.03 1.35
C VAL A 147 -13.95 6.05 1.68
N PHE A 148 -13.08 5.75 0.70
CA PHE A 148 -11.99 4.80 0.85
C PHE A 148 -10.62 5.46 1.08
N VAL A 149 -10.52 6.78 0.87
CA VAL A 149 -9.27 7.52 0.99
C VAL A 149 -9.36 8.44 2.21
N SER A 150 -8.52 8.22 3.20
CA SER A 150 -8.44 9.11 4.36
C SER A 150 -7.84 10.44 3.96
N PHE A 151 -8.56 11.54 4.28
CA PHE A 151 -8.00 12.87 4.13
C PHE A 151 -6.95 13.10 5.21
N LYS A 152 -5.72 13.37 4.77
CA LYS A 152 -4.63 13.79 5.66
C LYS A 152 -4.36 15.26 5.45
N ARG A 153 -4.18 16.00 6.53
CA ARG A 153 -3.78 17.41 6.46
C ARG A 153 -2.33 17.54 6.00
N THR A 154 -2.03 18.65 5.38
CA THR A 154 -0.64 18.98 5.00
C THR A 154 0.21 19.12 6.25
N GLY A 155 1.34 18.41 6.31
CA GLY A 155 2.32 18.51 7.37
C GLY A 155 2.98 19.89 7.44
N ALA A 156 3.72 20.15 8.50
CA ALA A 156 4.46 21.42 8.63
C ALA A 156 5.65 21.49 7.67
N ARG A 157 6.34 20.36 7.45
CA ARG A 157 7.53 20.30 6.60
C ARG A 157 7.17 20.15 5.13
N THR A 158 7.99 20.75 4.26
CA THR A 158 7.86 20.61 2.79
C THR A 158 8.43 19.30 2.24
N SER A 159 9.11 18.52 3.08
CA SER A 159 9.59 17.16 2.76
C SER A 159 9.80 16.33 4.01
N LEU A 160 9.67 15.01 3.89
CA LEU A 160 10.09 14.07 4.93
C LEU A 160 11.62 14.00 5.04
N ILE A 161 12.35 14.21 3.93
CA ILE A 161 13.81 14.25 3.95
C ILE A 161 14.27 15.44 4.77
N ALA A 162 14.98 15.16 5.87
CA ALA A 162 15.57 16.14 6.76
C ALA A 162 17.06 16.38 6.48
N ASP A 163 17.76 15.37 6.02
CA ASP A 163 19.15 15.45 5.53
C ASP A 163 19.26 14.71 4.17
N PRO A 164 19.76 15.34 3.14
CA PRO A 164 20.32 16.69 3.05
C PRO A 164 19.26 17.82 3.19
N PRO A 165 19.70 19.04 3.61
CA PRO A 165 18.78 20.15 3.91
C PRO A 165 17.94 20.63 2.73
N ASN A 166 18.34 20.34 1.48
CA ASN A 166 17.54 20.62 0.30
C ASN A 166 16.28 19.76 0.19
N GLY A 167 16.09 18.77 1.09
CA GLY A 167 14.91 17.91 1.14
C GLY A 167 14.77 16.98 -0.06
N ARG A 168 15.86 16.60 -0.72
CA ARG A 168 15.87 15.73 -1.90
C ARG A 168 16.78 14.53 -1.71
N ILE A 169 16.41 13.44 -2.35
CA ILE A 169 17.28 12.25 -2.44
C ILE A 169 18.59 12.66 -3.11
N PRO A 170 19.75 12.25 -2.58
CA PRO A 170 21.04 12.53 -3.17
C PRO A 170 21.16 12.01 -4.62
N PRO A 171 22.04 12.59 -5.43
CA PRO A 171 22.27 12.11 -6.79
C PRO A 171 22.63 10.63 -6.83
N LEU A 172 22.16 9.96 -7.87
CA LEU A 172 22.54 8.57 -8.14
C LEU A 172 24.02 8.48 -8.55
N THR A 173 24.64 7.38 -8.19
CA THR A 173 25.97 7.03 -8.71
C THR A 173 25.92 6.83 -10.25
N PRO A 174 27.03 6.94 -10.96
CA PRO A 174 27.05 6.70 -12.42
C PRO A 174 26.53 5.31 -12.80
N GLU A 175 26.83 4.28 -12.00
CA GLU A 175 26.36 2.92 -12.27
C GLU A 175 24.85 2.81 -12.03
N ALA A 176 24.31 3.38 -10.97
CA ALA A 176 22.88 3.41 -10.72
C ALA A 176 22.11 4.18 -11.81
N GLN A 177 22.68 5.28 -12.34
CA GLN A 177 22.11 6.01 -13.47
C GLN A 177 22.02 5.13 -14.72
N LYS A 178 23.08 4.37 -15.01
CA LYS A 178 23.12 3.45 -16.15
C LYS A 178 22.05 2.35 -16.01
N ILE A 179 21.92 1.76 -14.83
CA ILE A 179 20.89 0.75 -14.53
C ILE A 179 19.49 1.33 -14.70
N ALA A 180 19.22 2.48 -14.09
CA ALA A 180 17.93 3.17 -14.21
C ALA A 180 17.61 3.55 -15.67
N GLY A 181 18.62 3.94 -16.44
CA GLY A 181 18.51 4.20 -17.87
C GLY A 181 18.06 2.96 -18.65
N ALA A 182 18.71 1.82 -18.42
CA ALA A 182 18.36 0.56 -19.08
C ALA A 182 16.94 0.08 -18.75
N GLU A 183 16.52 0.22 -17.48
CA GLU A 183 15.15 -0.09 -17.06
C GLU A 183 14.12 0.84 -17.72
N ARG A 184 14.43 2.14 -17.82
CA ARG A 184 13.58 3.11 -18.50
C ARG A 184 13.45 2.79 -19.99
N GLU A 185 14.55 2.51 -20.67
CA GLU A 185 14.54 2.12 -22.08
C GLU A 185 13.69 0.87 -22.31
N PHE A 186 13.83 -0.13 -21.44
CA PHE A 186 13.00 -1.33 -21.50
C PHE A 186 11.51 -1.00 -21.40
N ARG A 187 11.10 -0.20 -20.39
CA ARG A 187 9.70 0.20 -20.21
C ARG A 187 9.17 1.00 -21.40
N LEU A 188 9.95 1.95 -21.92
CA LEU A 188 9.57 2.74 -23.09
C LEU A 188 9.41 1.86 -24.35
N ALA A 189 10.25 0.83 -24.51
CA ALA A 189 10.10 -0.11 -25.60
C ALA A 189 8.80 -0.92 -25.53
N LEU A 190 8.33 -1.27 -24.32
CA LEU A 190 7.03 -1.93 -24.13
C LEU A 190 5.83 -1.00 -24.38
N LEU A 191 6.03 0.32 -24.36
CA LEU A 191 4.99 1.32 -24.61
C LEU A 191 4.95 1.81 -26.06
N GLN A 192 5.96 1.50 -26.90
CA GLN A 192 6.13 2.16 -28.19
C GLN A 192 4.93 2.07 -29.15
N SER A 193 4.17 0.96 -29.12
CA SER A 193 3.01 0.75 -29.98
C SER A 193 1.68 1.23 -29.37
N THR A 194 1.69 1.82 -28.18
CA THR A 194 0.49 2.24 -27.46
C THR A 194 0.03 3.63 -27.85
N GLU A 195 -1.25 3.93 -27.57
CA GLU A 195 -1.80 5.27 -27.69
C GLU A 195 -1.09 6.31 -26.82
N THR A 196 -0.52 5.90 -25.68
CA THR A 196 0.29 6.74 -24.80
C THR A 196 1.49 7.35 -25.53
N CYS A 197 2.25 6.54 -26.27
CA CYS A 197 3.37 7.03 -27.08
C CYS A 197 2.89 7.76 -28.35
N LYS A 198 1.82 7.31 -28.98
CA LYS A 198 1.23 7.97 -30.15
C LYS A 198 0.78 9.41 -29.82
N ASN A 199 0.18 9.59 -28.67
CA ASN A 199 -0.31 10.90 -28.19
C ASN A 199 0.79 11.73 -27.49
N LYS A 200 2.01 11.21 -27.39
CA LYS A 200 3.15 11.88 -26.71
C LYS A 200 2.85 12.23 -25.24
N GLU A 201 2.14 11.35 -24.56
CA GLU A 201 1.83 11.54 -23.13
C GLU A 201 3.09 11.47 -22.27
N ALA A 202 3.00 12.01 -21.05
CA ALA A 202 4.14 12.12 -20.12
C ALA A 202 4.80 10.76 -19.82
N ALA A 203 4.03 9.68 -19.71
CA ALA A 203 4.53 8.33 -19.48
C ALA A 203 5.46 7.82 -20.61
N CYS A 204 5.29 8.32 -21.84
CA CYS A 204 6.16 8.01 -22.99
C CYS A 204 7.26 9.08 -23.22
N SER A 205 7.49 9.99 -22.28
CA SER A 205 8.52 11.03 -22.42
C SER A 205 9.90 10.43 -22.69
N GLY A 206 10.52 10.83 -23.80
CA GLY A 206 11.80 10.28 -24.29
C GLY A 206 11.68 8.97 -25.07
N GLY A 207 10.48 8.38 -25.16
CA GLY A 207 10.15 7.26 -26.05
C GLY A 207 9.74 7.73 -27.45
N LYS A 208 9.53 6.79 -28.35
CA LYS A 208 9.06 7.01 -29.72
C LYS A 208 7.84 6.14 -29.97
N TYR A 209 6.90 6.67 -30.74
CA TYR A 209 5.80 5.86 -31.26
C TYR A 209 6.27 5.05 -32.46
N ASP A 210 5.99 3.75 -32.42
CA ASP A 210 6.14 2.84 -33.55
C ASP A 210 4.95 1.86 -33.50
N PRO A 211 4.14 1.75 -34.58
CA PRO A 211 2.99 0.83 -34.58
C PRO A 211 3.42 -0.64 -34.52
N THR A 212 4.67 -0.94 -34.78
CA THR A 212 5.22 -2.31 -34.67
C THR A 212 5.55 -2.61 -33.20
N HIS A 213 5.18 -3.80 -32.72
CA HIS A 213 5.55 -4.24 -31.39
C HIS A 213 7.05 -4.34 -31.23
N SER A 214 7.53 -3.88 -30.10
CA SER A 214 8.94 -4.02 -29.76
C SER A 214 9.32 -5.51 -29.62
N PRO A 215 10.44 -5.96 -30.21
CA PRO A 215 10.96 -7.30 -29.96
C PRO A 215 11.28 -7.54 -28.48
N ARG A 216 11.47 -6.48 -27.70
CA ARG A 216 11.72 -6.54 -26.26
C ARG A 216 10.56 -7.10 -25.43
N PHE A 217 9.37 -7.27 -26.02
CA PHE A 217 8.28 -8.01 -25.35
C PHE A 217 8.67 -9.45 -25.02
N ALA A 218 9.54 -10.08 -25.80
CA ALA A 218 10.05 -11.43 -25.57
C ALA A 218 11.27 -11.47 -24.64
N GLU A 219 11.83 -10.32 -24.24
CA GLU A 219 13.01 -10.24 -23.39
C GLU A 219 12.64 -10.22 -21.91
N LEU A 220 13.56 -10.68 -21.05
CA LEU A 220 13.49 -10.42 -19.63
C LEU A 220 13.87 -8.96 -19.34
N PRO A 221 13.23 -8.33 -18.32
CA PRO A 221 13.64 -7.00 -17.90
C PRO A 221 15.09 -7.01 -17.40
N PRO A 222 15.82 -5.88 -17.48
CA PRO A 222 17.21 -5.77 -17.02
C PRO A 222 17.44 -6.20 -15.57
N ARG A 223 16.43 -5.98 -14.73
CA ARG A 223 16.36 -6.48 -13.35
C ARG A 223 14.95 -6.99 -13.06
N TYR A 224 14.79 -7.76 -11.99
CA TYR A 224 13.47 -8.15 -11.50
C TYR A 224 12.56 -6.93 -11.35
N SER A 225 11.40 -6.94 -12.03
CA SER A 225 10.50 -5.80 -11.98
C SER A 225 9.68 -5.82 -10.70
N THR A 226 9.68 -4.69 -10.00
CA THR A 226 8.84 -4.45 -8.82
C THR A 226 7.62 -3.58 -9.16
N ALA A 227 7.65 -2.93 -10.32
CA ALA A 227 6.58 -2.13 -10.87
C ALA A 227 5.86 -2.87 -12.00
N ARG A 228 4.61 -2.48 -12.24
CA ARG A 228 3.83 -3.00 -13.37
C ARG A 228 4.52 -2.68 -14.69
N MET A 229 4.56 -3.66 -15.58
CA MET A 229 5.02 -3.50 -16.95
C MET A 229 3.83 -3.48 -17.92
N ASN A 230 4.01 -2.88 -19.11
CA ASN A 230 2.98 -2.95 -20.15
C ASN A 230 2.99 -4.32 -20.85
N ARG A 231 2.91 -5.37 -20.01
CA ARG A 231 2.90 -6.77 -20.40
C ARG A 231 2.19 -7.58 -19.32
N ASN A 232 1.48 -8.64 -19.68
CA ASN A 232 0.78 -9.52 -18.77
C ASN A 232 1.01 -11.00 -19.13
N ASP A 233 2.27 -11.38 -19.34
CA ASP A 233 2.64 -12.76 -19.69
C ASP A 233 2.71 -13.65 -18.46
N GLY A 234 3.08 -13.09 -17.33
CA GLY A 234 3.17 -13.79 -16.07
C GLY A 234 2.96 -12.87 -14.86
N PRO A 235 2.97 -13.45 -13.66
CA PRO A 235 2.83 -12.68 -12.41
C PRO A 235 3.90 -11.59 -12.25
N GLU A 236 5.11 -11.83 -12.74
CA GLU A 236 6.24 -10.91 -12.64
C GLU A 236 6.06 -9.64 -13.46
N ASP A 237 5.09 -9.58 -14.36
CA ASP A 237 4.76 -8.38 -15.13
C ASP A 237 3.86 -7.41 -14.34
N SER A 238 3.25 -7.90 -13.26
CA SER A 238 2.47 -7.10 -12.30
C SER A 238 3.36 -6.53 -11.20
N SER A 239 2.95 -5.38 -10.66
CA SER A 239 3.66 -4.78 -9.53
C SER A 239 3.55 -5.63 -8.26
N LEU A 240 4.48 -5.44 -7.32
CA LEU A 240 4.42 -6.15 -6.03
C LEU A 240 3.08 -5.92 -5.30
N PRO A 241 2.51 -4.69 -5.23
CA PRO A 241 1.19 -4.47 -4.65
C PRO A 241 0.07 -5.25 -5.33
N GLU A 242 0.04 -5.32 -6.66
CA GLU A 242 -0.96 -6.11 -7.40
C GLU A 242 -0.86 -7.60 -7.10
N ARG A 243 0.32 -8.08 -6.79
CA ARG A 243 0.59 -9.46 -6.37
C ARG A 243 0.40 -9.68 -4.88
N CYS A 244 0.00 -8.67 -4.13
CA CYS A 244 -0.08 -8.71 -2.67
C CYS A 244 1.26 -9.03 -1.96
N LEU A 245 2.37 -8.77 -2.63
CA LEU A 245 3.73 -8.84 -2.08
C LEU A 245 4.17 -7.45 -1.64
N THR A 246 3.26 -6.70 -1.03
CA THR A 246 3.56 -5.35 -0.63
C THR A 246 4.48 -5.30 0.55
N GLY A 247 5.06 -4.18 0.69
CA GLY A 247 5.92 -3.81 1.76
C GLY A 247 7.34 -3.80 1.33
N GLY A 248 7.94 -2.75 1.64
CA GLY A 248 9.36 -2.49 1.63
C GLY A 248 9.63 -1.68 2.86
N LEU A 249 10.87 -1.61 3.24
CA LEU A 249 11.35 -0.66 4.23
C LEU A 249 12.28 0.33 3.53
N PRO A 250 12.33 1.57 4.00
CA PRO A 250 11.46 2.18 5.00
C PRO A 250 10.04 2.35 4.44
N GLU A 251 9.04 2.27 5.31
CA GLU A 251 7.65 2.50 4.94
C GLU A 251 7.21 3.88 5.42
N PHE A 252 6.81 4.72 4.48
CA PHE A 252 6.24 6.04 4.71
C PHE A 252 4.77 6.01 4.31
N GLY A 253 3.96 6.74 5.06
CA GLY A 253 2.53 6.69 4.87
C GLY A 253 2.08 7.02 3.44
N GLY A 254 1.06 6.28 2.99
CA GLY A 254 0.41 6.47 1.71
C GLY A 254 -0.93 7.23 1.83
N PRO A 255 -1.58 7.53 0.70
CA PRO A 255 -2.87 8.24 0.69
C PRO A 255 -4.01 7.45 1.33
N THR A 256 -3.90 6.13 1.42
CA THR A 256 -4.92 5.23 1.99
C THR A 256 -4.79 5.02 3.50
N GLY A 257 -3.85 5.69 4.15
CA GLY A 257 -3.49 5.50 5.54
C GLY A 257 -2.36 4.49 5.70
N SER A 258 -1.62 4.64 6.77
CA SER A 258 -0.58 3.72 7.17
C SER A 258 -0.66 3.58 8.68
N PHE A 259 -0.91 2.35 9.11
CA PHE A 259 -1.03 2.04 10.52
C PHE A 259 0.05 1.06 10.92
N ARG A 260 0.63 1.28 12.08
CA ARG A 260 1.64 0.40 12.67
C ARG A 260 1.17 -0.05 14.03
N ARG A 261 0.95 -1.36 14.19
CA ARG A 261 0.75 -1.93 15.52
C ARG A 261 2.09 -2.41 16.05
N ILE A 262 2.55 -1.82 17.14
CA ILE A 262 3.77 -2.20 17.83
C ILE A 262 3.40 -3.04 19.05
N VAL A 263 3.99 -4.21 19.16
CA VAL A 263 3.90 -5.11 20.31
C VAL A 263 5.31 -5.37 20.83
N GLN A 264 5.50 -5.25 22.16
CA GLN A 264 6.79 -5.46 22.80
C GLN A 264 6.72 -6.63 23.78
N THR A 265 7.82 -7.35 23.86
CA THR A 265 8.14 -8.32 24.89
C THR A 265 9.55 -8.03 25.42
N PRO A 266 9.97 -8.58 26.57
CA PRO A 266 11.33 -8.36 27.08
C PRO A 266 12.48 -8.73 26.13
N GLY A 267 12.22 -9.56 25.13
CA GLY A 267 13.28 -10.05 24.19
C GLY A 267 13.03 -9.72 22.74
N GLY A 268 11.96 -9.03 22.40
CA GLY A 268 11.62 -8.76 21.00
C GLY A 268 10.52 -7.74 20.81
N ILE A 269 10.52 -7.14 19.63
CA ILE A 269 9.48 -6.20 19.19
C ILE A 269 8.92 -6.71 17.88
N SER A 270 7.61 -6.71 17.76
CA SER A 270 6.91 -7.01 16.52
C SER A 270 6.16 -5.78 16.04
N ILE A 271 6.32 -5.43 14.77
CA ILE A 271 5.60 -4.34 14.12
C ILE A 271 4.76 -4.93 13.00
N PHE A 272 3.45 -4.81 13.12
CA PHE A 272 2.53 -5.09 12.02
C PHE A 272 2.23 -3.77 11.30
N TYR A 273 2.46 -3.76 9.99
CA TYR A 273 2.16 -2.64 9.10
C TYR A 273 0.85 -2.94 8.38
N ASP A 274 -0.11 -2.03 8.46
CA ASP A 274 -1.33 -2.04 7.68
C ASP A 274 -1.30 -0.85 6.73
N VAL A 275 -1.07 -1.12 5.46
CA VAL A 275 -1.00 -0.10 4.41
C VAL A 275 -2.34 0.17 3.76
N GLY A 276 -3.41 -0.32 4.37
CA GLY A 276 -4.79 -0.17 3.90
C GLY A 276 -5.25 -1.28 2.97
N GLN A 277 -6.57 -1.30 2.71
CA GLN A 277 -7.24 -2.25 1.80
C GLN A 277 -6.99 -3.73 2.11
N GLY A 278 -6.66 -4.07 3.36
CA GLY A 278 -6.36 -5.44 3.77
C GLY A 278 -4.98 -5.94 3.34
N GLN A 279 -4.11 -5.04 2.91
CA GLN A 279 -2.70 -5.32 2.73
C GLN A 279 -1.98 -5.06 4.05
N GLY A 280 -1.18 -6.03 4.50
CA GLY A 280 -0.42 -5.87 5.72
C GLY A 280 0.70 -6.91 5.81
N TRP A 281 1.73 -6.57 6.55
CA TRP A 281 2.83 -7.48 6.83
C TRP A 281 3.38 -7.24 8.23
N GLN A 282 4.04 -8.24 8.74
CA GLN A 282 4.67 -8.23 10.06
C GLN A 282 6.17 -8.37 9.94
N ARG A 283 6.89 -7.61 10.75
CA ARG A 283 8.33 -7.78 10.93
C ARG A 283 8.65 -7.95 12.41
N ASN A 284 9.59 -8.83 12.70
CA ASN A 284 10.09 -9.06 14.03
C ASN A 284 11.49 -8.46 14.16
N ILE A 285 11.72 -7.76 15.26
CA ILE A 285 12.99 -7.14 15.62
C ILE A 285 13.59 -7.93 16.75
N VAL A 286 14.79 -8.46 16.52
CA VAL A 286 15.52 -9.23 17.51
C VAL A 286 16.31 -8.29 18.40
N MET A 287 16.04 -8.34 19.72
CA MET A 287 16.55 -7.38 20.72
C MET A 287 17.75 -7.91 21.54
N ASN A 288 18.44 -8.93 21.08
CA ASN A 288 19.48 -9.62 21.86
C ASN A 288 20.92 -9.29 21.44
N ALA A 289 21.14 -8.21 20.71
CA ALA A 289 22.45 -7.78 20.18
C ALA A 289 23.20 -8.88 19.36
N SER A 290 22.47 -9.88 18.85
CA SER A 290 23.08 -10.88 17.98
C SER A 290 23.49 -10.25 16.64
N PRO A 291 24.54 -10.79 15.97
CA PRO A 291 24.91 -10.33 14.65
C PRO A 291 23.79 -10.58 13.64
N HIS A 292 23.83 -9.84 12.53
CA HIS A 292 22.95 -10.11 11.40
C HIS A 292 23.14 -11.52 10.84
N LEU A 293 22.09 -12.00 10.17
CA LEU A 293 22.15 -13.24 9.42
C LEU A 293 23.29 -13.20 8.38
N PRO A 294 23.85 -14.36 8.01
CA PRO A 294 24.83 -14.41 6.91
C PRO A 294 24.29 -13.72 5.64
N ALA A 295 25.14 -13.01 4.92
CA ALA A 295 24.78 -12.16 3.78
C ALA A 295 24.06 -12.89 2.62
N ASN A 296 24.16 -14.22 2.56
CA ASN A 296 23.42 -15.04 1.59
C ASN A 296 21.98 -15.35 2.00
N ILE A 297 21.58 -15.04 3.24
CA ILE A 297 20.19 -15.15 3.70
C ILE A 297 19.53 -13.80 3.56
N ARG A 298 18.64 -13.67 2.58
CA ARG A 298 17.96 -12.44 2.22
C ARG A 298 16.46 -12.51 2.53
N GLN A 299 15.88 -11.41 3.00
CA GLN A 299 14.48 -11.34 3.38
C GLN A 299 13.80 -10.14 2.70
N TRP A 300 12.48 -10.21 2.53
CA TRP A 300 11.70 -9.12 1.95
C TRP A 300 11.80 -7.81 2.74
N TYR A 301 11.85 -7.91 4.08
CA TYR A 301 11.93 -6.74 4.98
C TYR A 301 13.28 -6.62 5.65
N GLY A 302 14.29 -7.27 5.10
CA GLY A 302 15.62 -7.32 5.70
C GLY A 302 15.66 -8.09 7.03
N ASP A 303 16.85 -8.16 7.61
CA ASP A 303 17.11 -8.68 8.94
C ASP A 303 17.23 -7.52 9.91
N SER A 304 16.32 -7.44 10.89
CA SER A 304 16.20 -6.32 11.82
C SER A 304 16.81 -6.65 13.17
N ARG A 305 17.80 -5.87 13.61
CA ARG A 305 18.47 -5.99 14.92
C ARG A 305 18.24 -4.72 15.72
N GLY A 306 17.59 -4.87 16.88
CA GLY A 306 17.23 -3.75 17.73
C GLY A 306 18.11 -3.62 18.97
N ARG A 307 18.28 -2.40 19.44
CA ARG A 307 18.86 -2.05 20.73
C ARG A 307 18.23 -0.78 21.27
N TRP A 308 18.31 -0.61 22.56
CA TRP A 308 17.90 0.63 23.21
C TRP A 308 19.09 1.60 23.38
N GLU A 309 18.90 2.83 22.97
CA GLU A 309 19.79 3.96 23.26
C GLU A 309 18.99 5.00 24.08
N GLY A 310 19.04 4.88 25.39
CA GLY A 310 18.22 5.69 26.28
C GLY A 310 16.72 5.40 26.07
N ASN A 311 15.96 6.40 25.61
CA ASN A 311 14.54 6.27 25.30
C ASN A 311 14.24 5.98 23.81
N THR A 312 15.26 5.76 23.01
CA THR A 312 15.16 5.51 21.58
C THR A 312 15.41 4.03 21.27
N LEU A 313 14.50 3.40 20.57
CA LEU A 313 14.74 2.11 19.93
C LEU A 313 15.52 2.37 18.63
N VAL A 314 16.71 1.84 18.53
CA VAL A 314 17.52 1.85 17.31
C VAL A 314 17.46 0.49 16.65
N ILE A 315 17.10 0.46 15.37
CA ILE A 315 17.01 -0.77 14.59
C ILE A 315 17.96 -0.67 13.41
N ASP A 316 18.89 -1.59 13.35
CA ASP A 316 19.78 -1.80 12.20
C ASP A 316 19.15 -2.84 11.27
N VAL A 317 19.04 -2.54 9.96
CA VAL A 317 18.36 -3.41 9.00
C VAL A 317 19.20 -3.60 7.75
N THR A 318 19.55 -4.83 7.47
CA THR A 318 20.33 -5.25 6.29
C THR A 318 19.70 -6.49 5.64
N ASN A 319 20.40 -7.13 4.71
CA ASN A 319 20.02 -8.41 4.12
C ASN A 319 18.66 -8.40 3.39
N PHE A 320 18.37 -7.31 2.69
CA PHE A 320 17.18 -7.23 1.85
C PHE A 320 17.25 -8.17 0.63
N SER A 321 16.09 -8.60 0.16
CA SER A 321 15.97 -9.37 -1.07
C SER A 321 16.31 -8.53 -2.31
N PRO A 322 17.00 -9.06 -3.32
CA PRO A 322 17.18 -8.36 -4.60
C PRO A 322 15.86 -8.19 -5.37
N LYS A 323 14.78 -8.83 -4.91
CA LYS A 323 13.43 -8.68 -5.47
C LYS A 323 12.62 -7.55 -4.83
N THR A 324 13.17 -6.83 -3.85
CA THR A 324 12.61 -5.58 -3.32
C THR A 324 13.22 -4.39 -4.05
N ASP A 325 12.62 -3.22 -3.89
CA ASP A 325 13.14 -1.97 -4.45
C ASP A 325 12.72 -0.80 -3.56
N PHE A 326 13.67 -0.01 -3.16
CA PHE A 326 13.42 1.28 -2.54
C PHE A 326 14.25 2.36 -3.24
N GLN A 327 13.61 3.14 -4.11
CA GLN A 327 14.24 4.22 -4.86
C GLN A 327 15.48 3.78 -5.67
N GLY A 328 15.46 2.55 -6.19
CA GLY A 328 16.54 1.93 -6.94
C GLY A 328 17.49 1.05 -6.11
N SER A 329 17.48 1.18 -4.79
CA SER A 329 18.24 0.31 -3.87
C SER A 329 17.51 -1.00 -3.60
N ARG A 330 18.25 -2.08 -3.42
CA ARG A 330 17.74 -3.45 -3.26
C ARG A 330 18.51 -4.22 -2.18
N GLU A 331 19.30 -5.21 -2.57
CA GLU A 331 20.04 -6.09 -1.67
C GLU A 331 21.13 -5.40 -0.83
N ASN A 332 21.58 -4.23 -1.27
CA ASN A 332 22.58 -3.44 -0.57
C ASN A 332 21.97 -2.33 0.30
N LEU A 333 20.63 -2.25 0.34
CA LEU A 333 19.95 -1.31 1.22
C LEU A 333 20.34 -1.56 2.66
N HIS A 334 20.75 -0.50 3.34
CA HIS A 334 21.01 -0.46 4.76
C HIS A 334 20.17 0.64 5.39
N LEU A 335 19.46 0.31 6.47
CA LEU A 335 18.66 1.28 7.21
C LEU A 335 19.10 1.31 8.67
N VAL A 336 19.22 2.53 9.20
CA VAL A 336 19.30 2.74 10.65
C VAL A 336 18.09 3.51 11.08
N GLU A 337 17.13 2.82 11.70
CA GLU A 337 15.89 3.42 12.17
C GLU A 337 15.98 3.81 13.64
N ARG A 338 15.35 4.89 14.00
CA ARG A 338 15.26 5.41 15.37
C ARG A 338 13.80 5.71 15.69
N TRP A 339 13.29 5.06 16.71
CA TRP A 339 11.91 5.23 17.17
C TRP A 339 11.92 5.79 18.58
N THR A 340 11.40 6.99 18.75
CA THR A 340 11.41 7.69 20.04
C THR A 340 10.01 8.14 20.41
N ARG A 341 9.49 7.64 21.52
CA ARG A 341 8.23 8.15 22.05
C ARG A 341 8.47 9.47 22.76
N THR A 342 8.01 10.56 22.15
CA THR A 342 8.22 11.92 22.62
C THR A 342 7.09 12.42 23.52
N GLY A 343 5.94 11.72 23.54
CA GLY A 343 4.79 12.05 24.35
C GLY A 343 3.83 10.88 24.55
N PRO A 344 2.73 11.06 25.31
CA PRO A 344 1.73 10.03 25.52
C PRO A 344 1.11 9.51 24.19
N SER A 345 0.95 10.40 23.22
CA SER A 345 0.32 10.12 21.92
C SER A 345 1.22 10.39 20.73
N THR A 346 2.52 10.62 20.91
CA THR A 346 3.45 11.01 19.84
C THR A 346 4.65 10.06 19.78
N LEU A 347 4.93 9.55 18.60
CA LEU A 347 6.07 8.70 18.28
C LEU A 347 6.84 9.31 17.10
N GLU A 348 8.07 9.71 17.34
CA GLU A 348 8.97 10.17 16.30
C GLU A 348 9.70 8.99 15.66
N TYR A 349 9.74 8.98 14.35
CA TYR A 349 10.47 8.05 13.52
C TYR A 349 11.50 8.79 12.70
N GLU A 350 12.75 8.36 12.81
CA GLU A 350 13.84 8.81 11.98
C GLU A 350 14.49 7.60 11.32
N VAL A 351 14.80 7.67 10.04
CA VAL A 351 15.55 6.64 9.35
C VAL A 351 16.64 7.23 8.47
N THR A 352 17.86 6.73 8.67
CA THR A 352 18.96 6.95 7.75
C THR A 352 18.98 5.83 6.73
N VAL A 353 18.97 6.22 5.47
CA VAL A 353 18.96 5.33 4.29
C VAL A 353 20.31 5.37 3.63
N GLU A 354 20.91 4.22 3.45
CA GLU A 354 22.25 4.09 2.89
C GLU A 354 22.30 2.99 1.84
N ASP A 355 22.88 3.28 0.70
CA ASP A 355 23.35 2.35 -0.32
C ASP A 355 24.38 3.07 -1.21
N PRO A 356 25.67 2.85 -0.97
CA PRO A 356 26.73 3.52 -1.73
C PRO A 356 26.82 3.05 -3.18
N THR A 357 26.12 1.98 -3.55
CA THR A 357 26.00 1.56 -4.95
C THR A 357 24.93 2.34 -5.72
N VAL A 358 24.01 2.99 -4.99
CA VAL A 358 22.89 3.73 -5.57
C VAL A 358 23.04 5.23 -5.40
N TRP A 359 23.34 5.74 -4.19
CA TRP A 359 23.40 7.17 -3.91
C TRP A 359 24.81 7.64 -3.56
N ALA A 360 25.09 8.88 -3.90
CA ALA A 360 26.39 9.51 -3.63
C ALA A 360 26.67 9.71 -2.13
N ARG A 361 25.64 9.67 -1.28
CA ARG A 361 25.75 9.78 0.19
C ARG A 361 24.48 9.22 0.86
N PRO A 362 24.56 8.86 2.15
CA PRO A 362 23.37 8.57 2.97
C PRO A 362 22.44 9.79 3.08
N TRP A 363 21.16 9.52 3.38
CA TRP A 363 20.14 10.54 3.58
C TRP A 363 19.17 10.12 4.68
N THR A 364 18.53 11.09 5.34
CA THR A 364 17.72 10.85 6.52
C THR A 364 16.31 11.41 6.34
N VAL A 365 15.33 10.62 6.72
CA VAL A 365 13.92 10.98 6.76
C VAL A 365 13.46 11.10 8.20
N LYS A 366 12.53 12.03 8.46
CA LYS A 366 11.85 12.20 9.75
C LYS A 366 10.34 12.24 9.53
N GLU A 367 9.63 11.48 10.35
CA GLU A 367 8.18 11.42 10.36
C GLU A 367 7.66 11.32 11.79
N GLU A 368 6.48 11.87 12.05
CA GLU A 368 5.82 11.81 13.34
C GLU A 368 4.53 11.02 13.22
N PHE A 369 4.29 10.12 14.18
CA PHE A 369 3.08 9.33 14.27
C PHE A 369 2.27 9.70 15.49
N ALA A 370 0.96 9.73 15.31
CA ALA A 370 0.01 9.87 16.39
C ALA A 370 -0.53 8.49 16.82
N ARG A 371 -0.77 8.34 18.13
CA ARG A 371 -1.38 7.13 18.68
C ARG A 371 -2.87 7.12 18.43
N GLN A 372 -3.39 6.04 17.89
CA GLN A 372 -4.83 5.81 17.85
C GLN A 372 -5.37 5.48 19.23
N SER A 373 -6.60 5.93 19.51
CA SER A 373 -7.35 5.44 20.66
C SER A 373 -7.79 3.99 20.41
N ASP A 374 -8.00 3.24 21.48
CA ASP A 374 -8.50 1.85 21.39
C ASP A 374 -9.93 1.79 20.83
N GLN A 375 -10.68 2.91 20.89
CA GLN A 375 -12.01 3.03 20.31
C GLN A 375 -12.01 3.21 18.79
N ASP A 376 -10.96 3.85 18.25
CA ASP A 376 -10.86 4.12 16.81
C ASP A 376 -10.35 2.93 16.00
N ASN A 377 -9.79 1.92 16.63
CA ASN A 377 -9.11 0.75 16.04
C ASN A 377 -9.41 0.53 14.54
N ARG A 378 -8.76 1.28 13.67
CA ARG A 378 -8.92 1.24 12.21
C ARG A 378 -8.00 0.20 11.54
N LEU A 379 -7.27 -0.56 12.35
CA LEU A 379 -6.36 -1.59 11.86
C LEU A 379 -7.17 -2.79 11.35
N TYR A 380 -6.90 -3.19 10.12
CA TYR A 380 -7.38 -4.47 9.61
C TYR A 380 -6.55 -5.61 10.22
N THR A 381 -7.21 -6.46 11.01
CA THR A 381 -6.53 -7.57 11.68
C THR A 381 -6.33 -8.79 10.80
N GLU A 382 -7.06 -8.89 9.70
CA GLU A 382 -6.96 -9.98 8.73
C GLU A 382 -6.42 -9.46 7.41
N PRO A 383 -5.22 -9.88 6.98
CA PRO A 383 -4.73 -9.62 5.63
C PRO A 383 -5.70 -10.22 4.61
N ARG A 384 -6.25 -9.39 3.73
CA ARG A 384 -7.18 -9.81 2.67
C ARG A 384 -6.51 -9.98 1.32
N CYS A 385 -5.34 -9.36 1.16
CA CYS A 385 -4.55 -9.44 -0.04
C CYS A 385 -3.46 -10.48 0.18
N VAL A 386 -3.51 -11.55 -0.57
CA VAL A 386 -2.53 -12.64 -0.53
C VAL A 386 -2.10 -12.98 -1.95
N GLU A 387 -0.83 -13.28 -2.18
CA GLU A 387 -0.36 -13.74 -3.48
C GLU A 387 -1.11 -15.03 -3.87
N GLY A 388 -1.56 -15.09 -5.12
CA GLY A 388 -2.40 -16.20 -5.59
C GLY A 388 -3.90 -16.03 -5.33
N ASN A 389 -4.36 -14.85 -4.89
CA ASN A 389 -5.78 -14.50 -4.91
C ASN A 389 -6.33 -14.51 -6.35
N TYR A 390 -7.65 -14.48 -6.49
CA TYR A 390 -8.30 -14.56 -7.80
C TYR A 390 -8.06 -13.34 -8.72
N GLY A 391 -7.62 -12.21 -8.16
CA GLY A 391 -7.37 -10.97 -8.93
C GLY A 391 -6.26 -11.15 -9.95
N LEU A 392 -5.10 -11.63 -9.52
CA LEU A 392 -3.94 -11.82 -10.39
C LEU A 392 -4.18 -12.85 -11.50
N PRO A 393 -4.67 -14.09 -11.21
CA PRO A 393 -5.08 -15.02 -12.28
C PRO A 393 -6.14 -14.42 -13.21
N GLY A 394 -7.06 -13.60 -12.69
CA GLY A 394 -8.09 -12.91 -13.46
C GLY A 394 -7.49 -11.92 -14.46
N ILE A 395 -6.52 -11.10 -14.04
CA ILE A 395 -5.80 -10.15 -14.89
C ILE A 395 -5.10 -10.88 -16.06
N ILE A 396 -4.34 -11.93 -15.74
CA ILE A 396 -3.61 -12.72 -16.75
C ILE A 396 -4.58 -13.43 -17.69
N HIS A 397 -5.65 -14.03 -17.15
CA HIS A 397 -6.68 -14.67 -17.97
C HIS A 397 -7.39 -13.69 -18.90
N GLY A 398 -7.76 -12.51 -18.40
CA GLY A 398 -8.36 -11.44 -19.20
C GLY A 398 -7.50 -11.08 -20.39
N ARG A 399 -6.22 -10.90 -20.18
CA ARG A 399 -5.26 -10.64 -21.26
C ARG A 399 -5.23 -11.74 -22.30
N ARG A 400 -5.22 -13.01 -21.89
CA ARG A 400 -5.28 -14.16 -22.85
C ARG A 400 -6.58 -14.19 -23.66
N MET A 401 -7.69 -13.75 -23.04
CA MET A 401 -8.97 -13.64 -23.77
C MET A 401 -8.96 -12.52 -24.81
N GLU A 402 -8.35 -11.37 -24.49
CA GLU A 402 -8.16 -10.25 -25.43
C GLU A 402 -7.28 -10.65 -26.60
N GLU A 403 -6.14 -11.29 -26.36
CA GLU A 403 -5.24 -11.80 -27.38
C GLU A 403 -5.92 -12.80 -28.33
N ARG A 404 -6.73 -13.69 -27.76
CA ARG A 404 -7.50 -14.64 -28.55
C ARG A 404 -8.58 -13.93 -29.40
N ALA A 405 -9.30 -12.96 -28.81
CA ALA A 405 -10.31 -12.19 -29.52
C ALA A 405 -9.68 -11.43 -30.70
N PHE A 406 -8.50 -10.83 -30.49
CA PHE A 406 -7.75 -10.16 -31.56
C PHE A 406 -7.30 -11.12 -32.65
N ALA A 407 -6.74 -12.28 -32.30
CA ALA A 407 -6.34 -13.30 -33.27
C ALA A 407 -7.51 -13.82 -34.12
N GLU A 408 -8.72 -13.79 -33.58
CA GLU A 408 -9.97 -14.14 -34.25
C GLU A 408 -10.63 -12.95 -34.98
N GLY A 409 -10.02 -11.78 -35.00
CA GLY A 409 -10.54 -10.56 -35.64
C GLY A 409 -11.72 -9.91 -34.90
N ARG A 410 -11.92 -10.19 -33.62
CA ARG A 410 -13.07 -9.77 -32.80
C ARG A 410 -12.75 -8.63 -31.83
N GLY A 411 -11.56 -8.08 -31.81
CA GLY A 411 -11.17 -7.02 -30.89
C GLY A 411 -9.95 -6.25 -31.37
N PRO A 412 -9.63 -5.14 -30.69
CA PRO A 412 -8.39 -4.42 -30.95
C PRO A 412 -7.18 -5.25 -30.51
N ASP A 413 -6.01 -4.92 -31.07
CA ASP A 413 -4.76 -5.49 -30.61
C ASP A 413 -4.46 -5.05 -29.17
N PRO A 414 -4.46 -5.98 -28.22
CA PRO A 414 -4.27 -5.64 -26.82
C PRO A 414 -2.89 -5.07 -26.50
N ALA A 415 -1.88 -5.27 -27.34
CA ALA A 415 -0.55 -4.70 -27.15
C ALA A 415 -0.46 -3.21 -27.52
N THR A 416 -1.48 -2.65 -28.18
CA THR A 416 -1.61 -1.19 -28.43
C THR A 416 -2.20 -0.44 -27.24
N ARG A 417 -2.73 -1.16 -26.25
CA ARG A 417 -3.30 -0.59 -25.03
C ARG A 417 -2.20 -0.37 -24.01
N ASP A 418 -2.24 0.77 -23.33
CA ASP A 418 -1.40 1.03 -22.17
C ASP A 418 -2.07 0.48 -20.91
N ALA A 419 -1.68 -0.73 -20.54
CA ALA A 419 -2.20 -1.39 -19.34
C ALA A 419 -1.84 -0.66 -18.03
N MET A 420 -0.87 0.26 -18.06
CA MET A 420 -0.52 1.07 -16.90
C MET A 420 -1.47 2.25 -16.69
N LYS A 421 -2.13 2.71 -17.75
CA LYS A 421 -3.06 3.84 -17.74
C LYS A 421 -4.38 3.50 -17.05
N ASP A 422 -4.74 2.23 -17.05
CA ASP A 422 -5.95 1.71 -16.43
C ASP A 422 -5.78 1.35 -14.94
N GLY A 423 -4.56 1.53 -14.43
CA GLY A 423 -4.22 1.36 -13.02
C GLY A 423 -4.73 2.52 -12.15
N PHE A 424 -4.68 2.33 -10.83
CA PHE A 424 -5.13 3.29 -9.83
C PHE A 424 -4.66 4.72 -10.11
N ILE A 425 -5.62 5.64 -10.30
CA ILE A 425 -5.40 7.06 -10.55
C ILE A 425 -5.07 7.76 -9.22
N PHE A 426 -3.94 7.44 -8.63
CA PHE A 426 -3.35 8.26 -7.57
C PHE A 426 -2.29 9.25 -8.10
N ASP A 427 -2.16 9.32 -9.45
CA ASP A 427 -1.14 10.15 -10.09
C ASP A 427 -1.45 11.66 -10.10
N ASP A 428 -2.66 12.05 -9.70
CA ASP A 428 -3.05 13.45 -9.61
C ASP A 428 -2.72 14.09 -8.25
N GLU A 429 -1.60 13.75 -7.65
CA GLU A 429 -1.18 14.45 -6.43
C GLU A 429 -0.80 15.89 -6.77
N PRO A 430 -1.49 16.90 -6.18
CA PRO A 430 -1.23 18.32 -6.49
C PRO A 430 0.15 18.83 -6.10
N LEU A 431 0.99 17.94 -5.57
CA LEU A 431 2.35 18.22 -5.12
C LEU A 431 3.46 17.66 -6.01
N ARG A 432 3.12 16.96 -7.12
CA ARG A 432 4.13 16.51 -8.09
C ARG A 432 4.60 17.60 -9.02
#